data_1ae25e9be07b8c79170de4613ddc6c0c
#
_entry.id   1ae25e9be07b8c79170de4613ddc6c0c
#
_cell.length_a   1.000
_cell.length_b   1.000
_cell.length_c   1.000
_cell.angle_alpha   90.00
_cell.angle_beta   90.00
_cell.angle_gamma   90.00
#
_symmetry.space_group_name_H-M   'P 1'
#
loop_
_entity.id
_entity.type
_entity.pdbx_description
1 polymer ?
#
loop_
_entity_poly.entity_id
_entity_poly.type
_entity_poly.pdbx_seq_one_letter_code
_entity_poly.pdbx_strand_id
1 'polypeptide(L)'
;MVSRISLGLVAFVATAWVTMGLFSQYQRQMLFPGPQGVDVSMLNEVASRVGANELSIPTEDGETLYGWHRAAVWSGPRRVVLYFHGNASSLLAQMELQNLLLSEGWDFVGIHYRGYPGSTGAPSEAGLHEDAAAAWKWVTEELGTEPSRVAIHGRSLGGGVAVQLAAAVTPGALVLESTFTSIVDLAKEHFRWLPIGRILEHRFMTRDFTKRVSCPLLVAHGAADSIIDVHHGKELARLFHADEYIEVPRIDHNDMLLVGLIATRYLNFLEGAVPAAQQ
;
A
#
# COMPACT_ATOMS: atom_id res chain seq x y z
N MET A 1 -35.14 39.54 -19.72
CA MET A 1 -33.83 39.13 -20.30
C MET A 1 -32.88 38.51 -19.25
N VAL A 2 -32.93 38.96 -18.00
CA VAL A 2 -32.10 38.42 -16.88
C VAL A 2 -32.40 36.96 -16.54
N SER A 3 -33.63 36.45 -16.71
CA SER A 3 -34.02 35.08 -16.34
C SER A 3 -33.48 33.95 -17.24
N ARG A 4 -33.16 34.23 -18.51
CA ARG A 4 -32.64 33.21 -19.45
C ARG A 4 -31.11 32.99 -19.29
N ILE A 5 -30.39 34.04 -18.92
CA ILE A 5 -28.95 33.97 -18.66
C ILE A 5 -28.69 33.20 -17.36
N SER A 6 -29.53 33.43 -16.33
CA SER A 6 -29.43 32.72 -15.06
C SER A 6 -29.75 31.22 -15.19
N LEU A 7 -30.74 30.84 -16.02
CA LEU A 7 -31.09 29.43 -16.25
C LEU A 7 -29.99 28.69 -17.01
N GLY A 8 -29.39 29.31 -18.03
CA GLY A 8 -28.25 28.74 -18.77
C GLY A 8 -27.01 28.55 -17.90
N LEU A 9 -26.72 29.51 -17.03
CA LEU A 9 -25.59 29.40 -16.10
C LEU A 9 -25.81 28.29 -15.05
N VAL A 10 -27.01 28.18 -14.49
CA VAL A 10 -27.36 27.09 -13.57
C VAL A 10 -27.29 25.73 -14.25
N ALA A 11 -27.81 25.59 -15.48
CA ALA A 11 -27.72 24.36 -16.23
C ALA A 11 -26.25 24.00 -16.55
N PHE A 12 -25.42 24.95 -16.95
CA PHE A 12 -24.00 24.73 -17.20
C PHE A 12 -23.25 24.28 -15.93
N VAL A 13 -23.47 24.97 -14.81
CA VAL A 13 -22.89 24.61 -13.52
C VAL A 13 -23.35 23.21 -13.09
N ALA A 14 -24.64 22.90 -13.18
CA ALA A 14 -25.17 21.58 -12.85
C ALA A 14 -24.54 20.47 -13.73
N THR A 15 -24.44 20.70 -15.04
CA THR A 15 -23.79 19.75 -15.97
C THR A 15 -22.32 19.57 -15.63
N ALA A 16 -21.60 20.65 -15.32
CA ALA A 16 -20.18 20.57 -14.90
C ALA A 16 -20.02 19.76 -13.60
N TRP A 17 -20.88 19.95 -12.61
CA TRP A 17 -20.87 19.19 -11.36
C TRP A 17 -21.16 17.69 -11.60
N VAL A 18 -22.13 17.37 -12.44
CA VAL A 18 -22.45 15.97 -12.78
C VAL A 18 -21.28 15.31 -13.51
N THR A 19 -20.67 15.99 -14.50
CA THR A 19 -19.51 15.44 -15.23
C THR A 19 -18.29 15.26 -14.35
N MET A 20 -18.04 16.21 -13.43
CA MET A 20 -16.96 16.08 -12.45
C MET A 20 -17.22 14.91 -11.47
N GLY A 21 -18.45 14.74 -11.00
CA GLY A 21 -18.83 13.64 -10.13
C GLY A 21 -18.67 12.27 -10.80
N LEU A 22 -19.10 12.13 -12.04
CA LEU A 22 -18.92 10.91 -12.83
C LEU A 22 -17.43 10.61 -13.09
N PHE A 23 -16.64 11.64 -13.34
CA PHE A 23 -15.19 11.50 -13.55
C PHE A 23 -14.48 11.08 -12.26
N SER A 24 -14.83 11.66 -11.11
CA SER A 24 -14.30 11.26 -9.79
C SER A 24 -14.64 9.79 -9.48
N GLN A 25 -15.89 9.39 -9.71
CA GLN A 25 -16.30 8.00 -9.53
C GLN A 25 -15.55 7.04 -10.46
N TYR A 26 -15.32 7.43 -11.71
CA TYR A 26 -14.53 6.65 -12.67
C TYR A 26 -13.06 6.50 -12.21
N GLN A 27 -12.44 7.58 -11.72
CA GLN A 27 -11.09 7.52 -11.15
C GLN A 27 -11.00 6.55 -9.97
N ARG A 28 -11.99 6.59 -9.06
CA ARG A 28 -12.03 5.65 -7.92
C ARG A 28 -12.12 4.20 -8.38
N GLN A 29 -12.98 3.90 -9.34
CA GLN A 29 -13.13 2.54 -9.88
C GLN A 29 -11.85 2.03 -10.56
N MET A 30 -11.09 2.92 -11.20
CA MET A 30 -9.80 2.55 -11.82
C MET A 30 -8.68 2.38 -10.81
N LEU A 31 -8.62 3.25 -9.80
CA LEU A 31 -7.51 3.26 -8.84
C LEU A 31 -7.72 2.29 -7.67
N PHE A 32 -8.96 2.01 -7.31
CA PHE A 32 -9.30 1.20 -6.14
C PHE A 32 -10.30 0.09 -6.45
N PRO A 33 -10.16 -0.68 -7.53
CA PRO A 33 -11.02 -1.85 -7.70
C PRO A 33 -10.73 -2.84 -6.58
N GLY A 34 -11.76 -3.36 -5.96
CA GLY A 34 -11.65 -4.44 -4.99
C GLY A 34 -11.22 -5.75 -5.68
N PRO A 35 -10.72 -6.73 -4.90
CA PRO A 35 -10.38 -8.05 -5.42
C PRO A 35 -11.64 -8.76 -5.94
N GLN A 36 -11.56 -9.34 -7.13
CA GLN A 36 -12.69 -10.08 -7.70
C GLN A 36 -12.81 -11.46 -7.05
N GLY A 37 -14.05 -11.87 -6.75
CA GLY A 37 -14.33 -13.21 -6.21
C GLY A 37 -13.82 -13.44 -4.79
N VAL A 38 -13.44 -12.40 -4.06
CA VAL A 38 -13.06 -12.48 -2.65
C VAL A 38 -14.15 -11.84 -1.82
N ASP A 39 -14.72 -12.60 -0.89
CA ASP A 39 -15.67 -12.12 0.10
C ASP A 39 -15.17 -12.38 1.53
N VAL A 40 -15.87 -11.83 2.52
CA VAL A 40 -15.49 -11.95 3.93
C VAL A 40 -15.56 -13.40 4.41
N SER A 41 -16.50 -14.20 3.93
CA SER A 41 -16.62 -15.59 4.36
C SER A 41 -15.41 -16.43 3.92
N MET A 42 -14.92 -16.21 2.70
CA MET A 42 -13.70 -16.84 2.21
C MET A 42 -12.48 -16.38 3.03
N LEU A 43 -12.38 -15.09 3.35
CA LEU A 43 -11.30 -14.56 4.17
C LEU A 43 -11.27 -15.20 5.55
N ASN A 44 -12.42 -15.30 6.22
CA ASN A 44 -12.55 -15.91 7.55
C ASN A 44 -12.23 -17.41 7.52
N GLU A 45 -12.70 -18.12 6.49
CA GLU A 45 -12.40 -19.54 6.32
C GLU A 45 -10.88 -19.77 6.17
N VAL A 46 -10.20 -18.98 5.33
CA VAL A 46 -8.76 -19.10 5.16
C VAL A 46 -8.02 -18.63 6.41
N ALA A 47 -8.41 -17.53 7.05
CA ALA A 47 -7.83 -17.05 8.30
C ALA A 47 -7.79 -18.16 9.36
N SER A 48 -8.92 -18.84 9.57
CA SER A 48 -9.03 -19.97 10.49
C SER A 48 -8.07 -21.12 10.13
N ARG A 49 -7.95 -21.46 8.84
CA ARG A 49 -7.07 -22.56 8.38
C ARG A 49 -5.59 -22.26 8.57
N VAL A 50 -5.19 -21.00 8.44
CA VAL A 50 -3.77 -20.60 8.50
C VAL A 50 -3.37 -20.05 9.87
N GLY A 51 -4.28 -20.07 10.84
CA GLY A 51 -4.03 -19.55 12.18
C GLY A 51 -3.87 -18.03 12.22
N ALA A 52 -4.53 -17.31 11.32
CA ALA A 52 -4.57 -15.85 11.37
C ALA A 52 -5.62 -15.37 12.37
N ASN A 53 -5.26 -14.39 13.18
CA ASN A 53 -6.22 -13.65 13.99
C ASN A 53 -6.85 -12.57 13.11
N GLU A 54 -8.18 -12.61 12.99
CA GLU A 54 -8.93 -11.57 12.30
C GLU A 54 -8.89 -10.27 13.10
N LEU A 55 -8.67 -9.15 12.41
CA LEU A 55 -8.61 -7.83 13.01
C LEU A 55 -9.83 -7.01 12.61
N SER A 56 -10.31 -6.22 13.55
CA SER A 56 -11.30 -5.17 13.35
C SER A 56 -10.72 -3.89 13.94
N ILE A 57 -10.16 -3.03 13.06
CA ILE A 57 -9.41 -1.84 13.47
C ILE A 57 -10.26 -0.61 13.19
N PRO A 58 -10.68 0.15 14.23
CA PRO A 58 -11.39 1.41 14.03
C PRO A 58 -10.43 2.50 13.54
N THR A 59 -10.89 3.33 12.59
CA THR A 59 -10.20 4.53 12.16
C THR A 59 -10.71 5.76 12.91
N GLU A 60 -9.93 6.83 12.94
CA GLU A 60 -10.32 8.06 13.64
C GLU A 60 -11.54 8.76 12.99
N ASP A 61 -11.74 8.57 11.70
CA ASP A 61 -12.89 9.10 10.94
C ASP A 61 -14.12 8.18 10.94
N GLY A 62 -14.11 7.10 11.75
CA GLY A 62 -15.28 6.27 12.07
C GLY A 62 -15.50 5.07 11.16
N GLU A 63 -14.56 4.74 10.29
CA GLU A 63 -14.59 3.49 9.52
C GLU A 63 -14.02 2.32 10.34
N THR A 64 -14.23 1.11 9.86
CA THR A 64 -13.68 -0.12 10.46
C THR A 64 -12.97 -0.93 9.40
N LEU A 65 -11.70 -1.26 9.66
CA LEU A 65 -10.87 -2.03 8.74
C LEU A 65 -10.86 -3.51 9.15
N TYR A 66 -10.98 -4.36 8.15
CA TYR A 66 -10.70 -5.78 8.27
C TYR A 66 -9.21 -6.03 8.03
N GLY A 67 -8.62 -6.92 8.81
CA GLY A 67 -7.22 -7.30 8.62
C GLY A 67 -6.88 -8.65 9.21
N TRP A 68 -5.63 -9.05 9.07
CA TRP A 68 -5.06 -10.26 9.66
C TRP A 68 -3.80 -9.95 10.43
N HIS A 69 -3.67 -10.57 11.59
CA HIS A 69 -2.41 -10.76 12.29
C HIS A 69 -2.05 -12.23 12.30
N ARG A 70 -0.89 -12.57 11.74
CA ARG A 70 -0.29 -13.91 11.84
C ARG A 70 0.97 -13.81 12.68
N ALA A 71 0.95 -14.47 13.82
CA ALA A 71 2.07 -14.47 14.76
C ALA A 71 3.10 -15.55 14.40
N ALA A 72 4.36 -15.19 14.37
CA ALA A 72 5.46 -16.16 14.26
C ALA A 72 5.67 -16.91 15.58
N VAL A 73 6.18 -18.12 15.50
CA VAL A 73 6.67 -18.86 16.68
C VAL A 73 8.07 -18.33 17.01
N TRP A 74 8.13 -17.33 17.88
CA TRP A 74 9.36 -16.64 18.23
C TRP A 74 9.43 -16.32 19.72
N SER A 75 10.58 -16.53 20.37
CA SER A 75 10.79 -16.29 21.80
C SER A 75 11.44 -14.92 22.13
N GLY A 76 11.96 -14.24 21.11
CA GLY A 76 12.56 -12.92 21.26
C GLY A 76 11.56 -11.77 21.20
N PRO A 77 12.04 -10.52 21.26
CA PRO A 77 11.20 -9.35 21.05
C PRO A 77 10.51 -9.40 19.68
N ARG A 78 9.21 -9.07 19.65
CA ARG A 78 8.39 -9.13 18.44
C ARG A 78 8.95 -8.25 17.34
N ARG A 79 8.91 -8.74 16.11
CA ARG A 79 9.19 -8.03 14.87
C ARG A 79 8.00 -8.18 13.95
N VAL A 80 7.55 -7.11 13.35
CA VAL A 80 6.32 -7.09 12.54
C VAL A 80 6.61 -6.54 11.15
N VAL A 81 6.11 -7.21 10.12
CA VAL A 81 5.91 -6.60 8.80
C VAL A 81 4.46 -6.11 8.72
N LEU A 82 4.28 -4.78 8.67
CA LEU A 82 3.01 -4.14 8.38
C LEU A 82 2.88 -3.97 6.87
N TYR A 83 1.96 -4.73 6.27
CA TYR A 83 1.85 -4.88 4.83
C TYR A 83 0.65 -4.13 4.24
N PHE A 84 0.91 -3.36 3.18
CA PHE A 84 -0.06 -2.64 2.38
C PHE A 84 -0.13 -3.22 0.96
N HIS A 85 -1.26 -3.84 0.64
CA HIS A 85 -1.44 -4.53 -0.63
C HIS A 85 -1.63 -3.58 -1.83
N GLY A 86 -1.42 -4.12 -3.02
CA GLY A 86 -1.67 -3.41 -4.27
C GLY A 86 -3.16 -3.35 -4.63
N ASN A 87 -3.42 -2.68 -5.74
CA ASN A 87 -4.73 -2.57 -6.35
C ASN A 87 -5.30 -3.96 -6.71
N ALA A 88 -6.62 -4.14 -6.65
CA ALA A 88 -7.32 -5.41 -6.95
C ALA A 88 -6.79 -6.63 -6.18
N SER A 89 -6.02 -6.45 -5.12
CA SER A 89 -5.38 -7.50 -4.34
C SER A 89 -6.10 -7.74 -3.01
N SER A 90 -5.72 -8.79 -2.31
CA SER A 90 -6.21 -9.16 -0.99
C SER A 90 -5.10 -9.79 -0.16
N LEU A 91 -5.36 -10.02 1.12
CA LEU A 91 -4.44 -10.73 2.01
C LEU A 91 -4.18 -12.17 1.57
N LEU A 92 -5.11 -12.78 0.81
CA LEU A 92 -4.95 -14.13 0.25
C LEU A 92 -3.81 -14.20 -0.78
N ALA A 93 -3.60 -13.14 -1.55
CA ALA A 93 -2.57 -13.10 -2.59
C ALA A 93 -1.14 -13.07 -2.03
N GLN A 94 -0.97 -12.89 -0.71
CA GLN A 94 0.33 -12.74 -0.06
C GLN A 94 0.72 -13.93 0.84
N MET A 95 0.07 -15.09 0.65
CA MET A 95 0.28 -16.24 1.52
C MET A 95 1.74 -16.75 1.55
N GLU A 96 2.43 -16.70 0.40
CA GLU A 96 3.83 -17.10 0.33
C GLU A 96 4.73 -16.16 1.15
N LEU A 97 4.56 -14.85 0.99
CA LEU A 97 5.27 -13.85 1.77
C LEU A 97 4.97 -14.01 3.27
N GLN A 98 3.70 -14.21 3.63
CA GLN A 98 3.31 -14.43 5.01
C GLN A 98 4.02 -15.64 5.61
N ASN A 99 4.01 -16.79 4.90
CA ASN A 99 4.67 -18.01 5.36
C ASN A 99 6.18 -17.85 5.49
N LEU A 100 6.81 -17.15 4.54
CA LEU A 100 8.23 -16.82 4.59
C LEU A 100 8.56 -16.00 5.86
N LEU A 101 7.82 -14.95 6.11
CA LEU A 101 8.02 -14.09 7.28
C LEU A 101 7.88 -14.85 8.60
N LEU A 102 6.83 -15.66 8.72
CA LEU A 102 6.58 -16.46 9.91
C LEU A 102 7.71 -17.47 10.18
N SER A 103 8.27 -18.10 9.12
CA SER A 103 9.39 -19.05 9.27
C SER A 103 10.67 -18.39 9.77
N GLU A 104 10.82 -17.08 9.57
CA GLU A 104 11.97 -16.27 9.98
C GLU A 104 11.71 -15.44 11.25
N GLY A 105 10.63 -15.75 11.98
CA GLY A 105 10.33 -15.11 13.26
C GLY A 105 9.75 -13.69 13.14
N TRP A 106 9.16 -13.34 11.99
CA TRP A 106 8.43 -12.10 11.78
C TRP A 106 6.94 -12.32 11.84
N ASP A 107 6.24 -11.52 12.63
CA ASP A 107 4.79 -11.44 12.54
C ASP A 107 4.40 -10.71 11.24
N PHE A 108 3.28 -11.12 10.68
CA PHE A 108 2.65 -10.43 9.55
C PHE A 108 1.38 -9.73 10.01
N VAL A 109 1.25 -8.45 9.73
CA VAL A 109 0.01 -7.68 9.88
C VAL A 109 -0.35 -7.07 8.53
N GLY A 110 -1.53 -7.35 8.04
CA GLY A 110 -2.05 -6.77 6.81
C GLY A 110 -3.50 -6.35 6.98
N ILE A 111 -3.89 -5.29 6.31
CA ILE A 111 -5.26 -4.77 6.31
C ILE A 111 -5.85 -4.78 4.91
N HIS A 112 -7.16 -4.87 4.82
CA HIS A 112 -7.93 -4.42 3.67
C HIS A 112 -8.28 -2.94 3.84
N TYR A 113 -8.02 -2.13 2.84
CA TYR A 113 -8.39 -0.72 2.85
C TYR A 113 -9.90 -0.55 2.94
N ARG A 114 -10.34 0.64 3.38
CA ARG A 114 -11.76 1.01 3.36
C ARG A 114 -12.41 0.71 2.01
N GLY A 115 -13.62 0.16 2.03
CA GLY A 115 -14.35 -0.27 0.83
C GLY A 115 -13.88 -1.58 0.21
N TYR A 116 -12.83 -2.23 0.73
CA TYR A 116 -12.43 -3.59 0.35
C TYR A 116 -13.14 -4.62 1.25
N PRO A 117 -13.16 -5.92 0.87
CA PRO A 117 -13.93 -6.93 1.60
C PRO A 117 -13.66 -6.93 3.10
N GLY A 118 -14.70 -6.80 3.90
CA GLY A 118 -14.66 -6.75 5.36
C GLY A 118 -14.43 -5.37 5.96
N SER A 119 -13.94 -4.40 5.20
CA SER A 119 -13.77 -3.01 5.64
C SER A 119 -14.95 -2.15 5.21
N THR A 120 -15.33 -1.18 6.06
CA THR A 120 -16.39 -0.21 5.75
C THR A 120 -15.86 0.95 4.90
N GLY A 121 -16.73 1.89 4.53
CA GLY A 121 -16.38 3.12 3.86
C GLY A 121 -16.16 3.02 2.34
N ALA A 122 -15.52 4.04 1.80
CA ALA A 122 -15.19 4.14 0.38
C ALA A 122 -13.74 4.61 0.19
N PRO A 123 -12.96 3.99 -0.73
CA PRO A 123 -11.54 4.27 -0.85
C PRO A 123 -11.28 5.65 -1.46
N SER A 124 -10.27 6.32 -0.93
CA SER A 124 -9.69 7.57 -1.43
C SER A 124 -8.24 7.66 -0.97
N GLU A 125 -7.42 8.51 -1.60
CA GLU A 125 -6.03 8.69 -1.17
C GLU A 125 -5.95 9.10 0.30
N ALA A 126 -6.72 10.12 0.72
CA ALA A 126 -6.75 10.55 2.12
C ALA A 126 -7.23 9.42 3.05
N GLY A 127 -8.30 8.70 2.66
CA GLY A 127 -8.81 7.59 3.46
C GLY A 127 -7.82 6.44 3.62
N LEU A 128 -7.07 6.08 2.58
CA LEU A 128 -6.04 5.05 2.69
C LEU A 128 -4.89 5.44 3.63
N HIS A 129 -4.62 6.75 3.77
CA HIS A 129 -3.64 7.24 4.75
C HIS A 129 -4.16 7.13 6.19
N GLU A 130 -5.45 7.42 6.42
CA GLU A 130 -6.10 7.18 7.72
C GLU A 130 -6.12 5.69 8.05
N ASP A 131 -6.38 4.82 7.07
CA ASP A 131 -6.33 3.37 7.23
C ASP A 131 -4.93 2.91 7.65
N ALA A 132 -3.90 3.43 7.02
CA ALA A 132 -2.52 3.10 7.35
C ALA A 132 -2.12 3.60 8.75
N ALA A 133 -2.57 4.80 9.14
CA ALA A 133 -2.33 5.33 10.47
C ALA A 133 -3.03 4.49 11.55
N ALA A 134 -4.26 4.04 11.32
CA ALA A 134 -4.99 3.16 12.22
C ALA A 134 -4.29 1.79 12.37
N ALA A 135 -3.83 1.21 11.27
CA ALA A 135 -3.07 -0.04 11.28
C ALA A 135 -1.73 0.09 12.03
N TRP A 136 -1.01 1.19 11.83
CA TRP A 136 0.22 1.49 12.57
C TRP A 136 -0.05 1.60 14.07
N LYS A 137 -1.07 2.36 14.46
CA LYS A 137 -1.48 2.52 15.86
C LYS A 137 -1.82 1.18 16.49
N TRP A 138 -2.56 0.33 15.77
CA TRP A 138 -2.86 -1.02 16.24
C TRP A 138 -1.59 -1.85 16.49
N VAL A 139 -0.62 -1.81 15.56
CA VAL A 139 0.66 -2.56 15.71
C VAL A 139 1.48 -2.04 16.89
N THR A 140 1.55 -0.73 17.09
CA THR A 140 2.43 -0.14 18.10
C THR A 140 1.78 -0.05 19.49
N GLU A 141 0.48 0.20 19.57
CA GLU A 141 -0.21 0.39 20.84
C GLU A 141 -0.93 -0.88 21.31
N GLU A 142 -1.76 -1.52 20.44
CA GLU A 142 -2.54 -2.69 20.84
C GLU A 142 -1.69 -3.97 20.82
N LEU A 143 -0.90 -4.20 19.76
CA LEU A 143 0.02 -5.34 19.69
C LEU A 143 1.29 -5.10 20.53
N GLY A 144 1.58 -3.83 20.89
CA GLY A 144 2.67 -3.43 21.75
C GLY A 144 4.07 -3.60 21.12
N THR A 145 4.17 -3.43 19.79
CA THR A 145 5.44 -3.57 19.08
C THR A 145 6.16 -2.22 19.00
N GLU A 146 7.41 -2.17 19.45
CA GLU A 146 8.23 -0.97 19.35
C GLU A 146 8.34 -0.49 17.90
N PRO A 147 8.16 0.81 17.59
CA PRO A 147 8.24 1.37 16.24
C PRO A 147 9.47 0.93 15.45
N SER A 148 10.64 0.88 16.08
CA SER A 148 11.91 0.43 15.48
C SER A 148 11.93 -1.07 15.10
N ARG A 149 10.94 -1.84 15.53
CA ARG A 149 10.79 -3.27 15.25
C ARG A 149 9.68 -3.56 14.25
N VAL A 150 9.11 -2.53 13.64
CA VAL A 150 8.10 -2.61 12.59
C VAL A 150 8.74 -2.27 11.26
N ALA A 151 8.71 -3.19 10.30
CA ALA A 151 9.00 -2.92 8.90
C ALA A 151 7.69 -2.64 8.16
N ILE A 152 7.61 -1.52 7.46
CA ILE A 152 6.47 -1.19 6.58
C ILE A 152 6.78 -1.73 5.19
N HIS A 153 5.87 -2.52 4.61
CA HIS A 153 6.02 -3.05 3.27
C HIS A 153 4.82 -2.65 2.40
N GLY A 154 5.06 -1.91 1.35
CA GLY A 154 4.03 -1.48 0.40
C GLY A 154 4.28 -1.99 -1.01
N ARG A 155 3.27 -2.65 -1.61
CA ARG A 155 3.33 -3.14 -2.99
C ARG A 155 2.42 -2.32 -3.90
N SER A 156 2.93 -1.90 -5.06
CA SER A 156 2.16 -1.18 -6.08
C SER A 156 1.46 0.04 -5.47
N LEU A 157 0.12 0.14 -5.49
CA LEU A 157 -0.65 1.17 -4.80
C LEU A 157 -0.24 1.31 -3.32
N GLY A 158 -0.04 0.18 -2.65
CA GLY A 158 0.40 0.13 -1.25
C GLY A 158 1.75 0.79 -1.01
N GLY A 159 2.60 0.91 -2.03
CA GLY A 159 3.87 1.64 -1.92
C GLY A 159 3.67 3.14 -1.69
N GLY A 160 2.68 3.76 -2.35
CA GLY A 160 2.30 5.14 -2.09
C GLY A 160 1.77 5.35 -0.67
N VAL A 161 0.98 4.40 -0.18
CA VAL A 161 0.47 4.40 1.21
C VAL A 161 1.61 4.23 2.21
N ALA A 162 2.49 3.25 1.97
CA ALA A 162 3.62 2.91 2.84
C ALA A 162 4.61 4.08 3.02
N VAL A 163 4.96 4.77 1.91
CA VAL A 163 5.87 5.93 1.95
C VAL A 163 5.27 7.07 2.77
N GLN A 164 4.00 7.37 2.60
CA GLN A 164 3.37 8.45 3.34
C GLN A 164 3.29 8.13 4.84
N LEU A 165 2.97 6.89 5.21
CA LEU A 165 3.02 6.44 6.59
C LEU A 165 4.44 6.54 7.14
N ALA A 166 5.44 5.99 6.46
CA ALA A 166 6.85 6.04 6.89
C ALA A 166 7.40 7.47 7.02
N ALA A 167 6.85 8.43 6.27
CA ALA A 167 7.16 9.85 6.39
C ALA A 167 6.52 10.54 7.60
N ALA A 168 5.50 9.94 8.20
CA ALA A 168 4.78 10.44 9.37
C ALA A 168 5.24 9.79 10.68
N VAL A 169 5.80 8.56 10.58
CA VAL A 169 6.28 7.77 11.72
C VAL A 169 7.74 7.38 11.51
N THR A 170 8.36 6.71 12.48
CA THR A 170 9.75 6.23 12.35
C THR A 170 9.79 4.71 12.48
N PRO A 171 9.52 3.96 11.39
CA PRO A 171 9.59 2.50 11.40
C PRO A 171 11.04 2.01 11.40
N GLY A 172 11.24 0.75 11.72
CA GLY A 172 12.55 0.09 11.63
C GLY A 172 13.05 -0.07 10.20
N ALA A 173 12.14 -0.24 9.22
CA ALA A 173 12.45 -0.34 7.80
C ALA A 173 11.26 0.02 6.92
N LEU A 174 11.54 0.37 5.66
CA LEU A 174 10.55 0.52 4.60
C LEU A 174 10.93 -0.38 3.40
N VAL A 175 9.95 -1.10 2.88
CA VAL A 175 10.10 -1.89 1.65
C VAL A 175 9.08 -1.42 0.61
N LEU A 176 9.55 -1.09 -0.57
CA LEU A 176 8.74 -0.68 -1.71
C LEU A 176 8.88 -1.70 -2.83
N GLU A 177 7.77 -2.34 -3.18
CA GLU A 177 7.71 -3.38 -4.21
C GLU A 177 6.87 -2.92 -5.39
N SER A 178 7.44 -2.90 -6.61
CA SER A 178 6.73 -2.63 -7.88
C SER A 178 5.83 -1.40 -7.80
N THR A 179 6.34 -0.27 -7.29
CA THR A 179 5.56 0.94 -7.05
C THR A 179 6.04 2.12 -7.90
N PHE A 180 5.33 3.22 -7.85
CA PHE A 180 5.42 4.38 -8.72
C PHE A 180 5.98 5.63 -8.00
N THR A 181 6.56 6.55 -8.77
CA THR A 181 6.97 7.88 -8.28
C THR A 181 5.77 8.76 -7.93
N SER A 182 4.70 8.66 -8.71
CA SER A 182 3.36 9.21 -8.43
C SER A 182 2.33 8.64 -9.39
N ILE A 183 1.05 8.63 -9.00
CA ILE A 183 -0.05 8.33 -9.94
C ILE A 183 -0.11 9.38 -11.06
N VAL A 184 0.29 10.63 -10.78
CA VAL A 184 0.37 11.68 -11.80
C VAL A 184 1.39 11.35 -12.88
N ASP A 185 2.57 10.84 -12.51
CA ASP A 185 3.60 10.49 -13.49
C ASP A 185 3.17 9.27 -14.30
N LEU A 186 2.69 8.22 -13.64
CA LEU A 186 2.16 7.02 -14.29
C LEU A 186 1.03 7.37 -15.28
N ALA A 187 0.09 8.23 -14.90
CA ALA A 187 -0.99 8.66 -15.78
C ALA A 187 -0.50 9.48 -16.98
N LYS A 188 0.54 10.30 -16.81
CA LYS A 188 1.14 11.07 -17.94
C LYS A 188 1.79 10.16 -18.98
N GLU A 189 2.31 9.02 -18.60
CA GLU A 189 2.89 8.05 -19.53
C GLU A 189 1.85 7.45 -20.45
N HIS A 190 0.66 7.16 -19.91
CA HIS A 190 -0.46 6.58 -20.65
C HIS A 190 -1.32 7.63 -21.39
N PHE A 191 -1.40 8.86 -20.86
CA PHE A 191 -2.29 9.93 -21.37
C PHE A 191 -1.53 11.22 -21.69
N ARG A 192 -0.46 11.11 -22.51
CA ARG A 192 0.49 12.19 -22.83
C ARG A 192 -0.16 13.46 -23.42
N TRP A 193 -1.33 13.36 -24.03
CA TRP A 193 -2.05 14.44 -24.68
C TRP A 193 -3.07 15.15 -23.79
N LEU A 194 -3.32 14.62 -22.58
CA LEU A 194 -4.25 15.22 -21.60
C LEU A 194 -3.49 15.96 -20.50
N PRO A 195 -4.03 17.09 -19.98
CA PRO A 195 -3.49 17.75 -18.79
C PRO A 195 -3.82 16.97 -17.51
N ILE A 196 -3.56 15.67 -17.51
CA ILE A 196 -4.03 14.69 -16.54
C ILE A 196 -3.65 15.08 -15.10
N GLY A 197 -2.48 15.64 -14.89
CA GLY A 197 -2.02 16.05 -13.56
C GLY A 197 -2.83 17.18 -12.90
N ARG A 198 -3.71 17.87 -13.66
CA ARG A 198 -4.60 18.91 -13.12
C ARG A 198 -5.98 18.38 -12.75
N ILE A 199 -6.36 17.22 -13.29
CA ILE A 199 -7.71 16.65 -13.16
C ILE A 199 -7.73 15.41 -12.28
N LEU A 200 -6.56 14.85 -11.90
CA LEU A 200 -6.48 13.73 -10.98
C LEU A 200 -6.78 14.18 -9.54
N GLU A 201 -7.75 13.53 -8.92
CA GLU A 201 -8.12 13.69 -7.51
C GLU A 201 -7.12 12.96 -6.60
N HIS A 202 -6.77 11.71 -6.96
CA HIS A 202 -5.87 10.85 -6.21
C HIS A 202 -4.51 10.83 -6.89
N ARG A 203 -3.52 11.46 -6.28
CA ARG A 203 -2.24 11.76 -6.89
C ARG A 203 -1.09 10.89 -6.43
N PHE A 204 -1.14 10.42 -5.19
CA PHE A 204 -0.10 9.62 -4.53
C PHE A 204 1.32 10.07 -4.91
N MET A 205 1.69 11.26 -4.44
CA MET A 205 2.97 11.90 -4.77
C MET A 205 4.12 11.26 -3.98
N THR A 206 4.40 9.98 -4.21
CA THR A 206 5.38 9.16 -3.47
C THR A 206 6.74 9.84 -3.40
N ARG A 207 7.22 10.38 -4.52
CA ARG A 207 8.54 11.05 -4.61
C ARG A 207 8.67 12.32 -3.76
N ASP A 208 7.56 12.94 -3.35
CA ASP A 208 7.61 14.20 -2.59
C ASP A 208 7.97 13.97 -1.11
N PHE A 209 7.98 12.72 -0.66
CA PHE A 209 8.29 12.34 0.73
C PHE A 209 9.76 12.02 0.99
N THR A 210 10.66 12.14 0.01
CA THR A 210 12.07 11.75 0.09
C THR A 210 12.85 12.36 1.26
N LYS A 211 12.50 13.57 1.66
CA LYS A 211 13.17 14.27 2.79
C LYS A 211 12.59 13.90 4.16
N ARG A 212 11.51 13.12 4.18
CA ARG A 212 10.78 12.79 5.41
C ARG A 212 10.92 11.34 5.84
N VAL A 213 11.29 10.46 4.91
CA VAL A 213 11.62 9.06 5.21
C VAL A 213 13.08 8.97 5.61
N SER A 214 13.34 8.47 6.81
CA SER A 214 14.69 8.39 7.40
C SER A 214 15.10 6.98 7.83
N CYS A 215 14.19 6.00 7.70
CA CYS A 215 14.49 4.60 7.99
C CYS A 215 15.22 3.92 6.83
N PRO A 216 15.92 2.80 7.08
CA PRO A 216 16.45 1.95 6.02
C PRO A 216 15.39 1.60 4.96
N LEU A 217 15.76 1.65 3.68
CA LEU A 217 14.85 1.47 2.56
C LEU A 217 15.37 0.42 1.57
N LEU A 218 14.51 -0.54 1.25
CA LEU A 218 14.67 -1.45 0.11
C LEU A 218 13.65 -1.09 -0.96
N VAL A 219 14.09 -0.99 -2.21
CA VAL A 219 13.21 -0.88 -3.38
C VAL A 219 13.41 -2.11 -4.26
N ALA A 220 12.35 -2.82 -4.60
CA ALA A 220 12.37 -3.97 -5.49
C ALA A 220 11.41 -3.77 -6.67
N HIS A 221 11.85 -4.11 -7.90
CA HIS A 221 11.04 -3.92 -9.10
C HIS A 221 11.33 -4.97 -10.17
N GLY A 222 10.28 -5.45 -10.83
CA GLY A 222 10.40 -6.34 -11.99
C GLY A 222 10.88 -5.58 -13.23
N ALA A 223 11.92 -6.09 -13.90
CA ALA A 223 12.48 -5.42 -15.08
C ALA A 223 11.57 -5.47 -16.32
N ALA A 224 10.56 -6.37 -16.32
CA ALA A 224 9.57 -6.49 -17.39
C ALA A 224 8.16 -6.06 -16.93
N ASP A 225 8.07 -5.27 -15.86
CA ASP A 225 6.80 -4.77 -15.32
C ASP A 225 6.04 -3.98 -16.40
N SER A 226 4.90 -4.52 -16.82
CA SER A 226 4.07 -3.97 -17.89
C SER A 226 3.01 -2.98 -17.43
N ILE A 227 2.85 -2.81 -16.10
CA ILE A 227 1.88 -1.91 -15.47
C ILE A 227 2.57 -0.64 -14.97
N ILE A 228 3.67 -0.80 -14.25
CA ILE A 228 4.49 0.29 -13.71
C ILE A 228 5.92 0.06 -14.19
N ASP A 229 6.34 0.82 -15.18
CA ASP A 229 7.67 0.65 -15.78
C ASP A 229 8.78 0.71 -14.71
N VAL A 230 9.78 -0.15 -14.86
CA VAL A 230 10.90 -0.33 -13.92
C VAL A 230 11.66 0.98 -13.62
N HIS A 231 11.57 1.99 -14.50
CA HIS A 231 12.20 3.29 -14.26
C HIS A 231 11.64 3.99 -13.01
N HIS A 232 10.38 3.75 -12.65
CA HIS A 232 9.81 4.27 -11.40
C HIS A 232 10.56 3.71 -10.16
N GLY A 233 10.82 2.41 -10.12
CA GLY A 233 11.61 1.79 -9.05
C GLY A 233 13.04 2.33 -9.01
N LYS A 234 13.71 2.46 -10.16
CA LYS A 234 15.04 3.07 -10.26
C LYS A 234 15.07 4.50 -9.74
N GLU A 235 14.09 5.30 -10.15
CA GLU A 235 14.00 6.69 -9.72
C GLU A 235 13.68 6.82 -8.22
N LEU A 236 12.80 5.99 -7.67
CA LEU A 236 12.54 5.94 -6.23
C LEU A 236 13.81 5.58 -5.45
N ALA A 237 14.51 4.52 -5.86
CA ALA A 237 15.76 4.11 -5.22
C ALA A 237 16.79 5.25 -5.22
N ARG A 238 16.92 5.96 -6.33
CA ARG A 238 17.81 7.12 -6.47
C ARG A 238 17.39 8.30 -5.58
N LEU A 239 16.11 8.68 -5.63
CA LEU A 239 15.57 9.86 -4.93
C LEU A 239 15.60 9.69 -3.41
N PHE A 240 15.29 8.49 -2.91
CA PHE A 240 15.30 8.18 -1.49
C PHE A 240 16.66 7.71 -0.98
N HIS A 241 17.69 7.59 -1.84
CA HIS A 241 18.98 7.00 -1.49
C HIS A 241 18.81 5.62 -0.85
N ALA A 242 18.03 4.74 -1.49
CA ALA A 242 17.71 3.42 -0.96
C ALA A 242 18.99 2.64 -0.58
N ASP A 243 18.97 1.99 0.58
CA ASP A 243 20.08 1.16 1.04
C ASP A 243 20.26 -0.08 0.17
N GLU A 244 19.14 -0.57 -0.40
CA GLU A 244 19.16 -1.68 -1.32
C GLU A 244 18.17 -1.47 -2.49
N TYR A 245 18.62 -1.78 -3.72
CA TYR A 245 17.79 -1.84 -4.91
C TYR A 245 17.87 -3.23 -5.55
N ILE A 246 16.71 -3.85 -5.78
CA ILE A 246 16.61 -5.17 -6.40
C ILE A 246 15.83 -5.04 -7.71
N GLU A 247 16.50 -5.18 -8.84
CA GLU A 247 15.87 -5.33 -10.14
C GLU A 247 15.81 -6.80 -10.53
N VAL A 248 14.59 -7.32 -10.78
CA VAL A 248 14.41 -8.73 -11.08
C VAL A 248 14.19 -8.92 -12.57
N PRO A 249 15.16 -9.53 -13.30
CA PRO A 249 15.06 -9.69 -14.74
C PRO A 249 13.86 -10.54 -15.16
N ARG A 250 13.16 -10.11 -16.22
CA ARG A 250 12.03 -10.83 -16.85
C ARG A 250 10.79 -11.06 -15.97
N ILE A 251 10.69 -10.37 -14.86
CA ILE A 251 9.53 -10.43 -13.97
C ILE A 251 8.58 -9.31 -14.30
N ASP A 252 7.30 -9.65 -14.50
CA ASP A 252 6.20 -8.70 -14.69
C ASP A 252 5.58 -8.30 -13.36
N HIS A 253 4.71 -7.28 -13.37
CA HIS A 253 4.09 -6.66 -12.21
C HIS A 253 3.44 -7.66 -11.23
N ASN A 254 2.67 -8.60 -11.76
CA ASN A 254 1.92 -9.57 -10.96
C ASN A 254 2.74 -10.81 -10.59
N ASP A 255 3.89 -11.00 -11.20
CA ASP A 255 4.80 -12.11 -10.93
C ASP A 255 5.89 -11.72 -9.91
N MET A 256 5.92 -10.44 -9.49
CA MET A 256 6.84 -9.94 -8.49
C MET A 256 6.43 -10.43 -7.12
N LEU A 257 7.16 -11.43 -6.64
CA LEU A 257 7.04 -11.94 -5.28
C LEU A 257 8.39 -11.76 -4.60
N LEU A 258 8.41 -11.09 -3.44
CA LEU A 258 9.62 -11.00 -2.61
C LEU A 258 9.93 -12.34 -1.92
N VAL A 259 9.72 -13.43 -2.64
CA VAL A 259 10.02 -14.82 -2.27
C VAL A 259 10.84 -15.49 -3.37
N GLY A 260 11.32 -16.67 -3.14
CA GLY A 260 12.14 -17.40 -4.12
C GLY A 260 13.50 -16.75 -4.34
N LEU A 261 13.81 -16.32 -5.58
CA LEU A 261 15.14 -15.81 -5.95
C LEU A 261 15.59 -14.57 -5.17
N ILE A 262 14.65 -13.77 -4.67
CA ILE A 262 14.95 -12.52 -3.98
C ILE A 262 14.68 -12.58 -2.47
N ALA A 263 14.07 -13.67 -1.99
CA ALA A 263 13.73 -13.87 -0.58
C ALA A 263 14.93 -13.65 0.35
N THR A 264 16.08 -14.22 0.01
CA THR A 264 17.31 -14.09 0.81
C THR A 264 17.73 -12.63 0.94
N ARG A 265 17.70 -11.84 -0.14
CA ARG A 265 18.09 -10.42 -0.09
C ARG A 265 17.09 -9.61 0.74
N TYR A 266 15.81 -9.87 0.55
CA TYR A 266 14.74 -9.25 1.33
C TYR A 266 14.88 -9.53 2.83
N LEU A 267 15.09 -10.79 3.20
CA LEU A 267 15.27 -11.18 4.61
C LEU A 267 16.56 -10.60 5.19
N ASN A 268 17.66 -10.64 4.46
CA ASN A 268 18.93 -10.02 4.91
C ASN A 268 18.78 -8.52 5.15
N PHE A 269 18.05 -7.83 4.27
CA PHE A 269 17.73 -6.41 4.47
C PHE A 269 16.91 -6.20 5.77
N LEU A 270 15.85 -6.97 5.97
CA LEU A 270 15.03 -6.88 7.19
C LEU A 270 15.85 -7.17 8.45
N GLU A 271 16.68 -8.21 8.45
CA GLU A 271 17.55 -8.56 9.58
C GLU A 271 18.62 -7.49 9.86
N GLY A 272 19.15 -6.87 8.82
CA GLY A 272 20.10 -5.76 8.96
C GLY A 272 19.47 -4.50 9.52
N ALA A 273 18.24 -4.18 9.10
CA ALA A 273 17.51 -2.99 9.54
C ALA A 273 16.85 -3.16 10.91
N VAL A 274 16.33 -4.37 11.19
CA VAL A 274 15.61 -4.69 12.45
C VAL A 274 16.16 -6.01 13.01
N PRO A 275 17.35 -5.99 13.59
CA PRO A 275 18.01 -7.22 14.04
C PRO A 275 17.20 -7.92 15.15
N ALA A 276 17.26 -9.25 15.13
CA ALA A 276 16.87 -10.03 16.29
C ALA A 276 17.68 -9.55 17.50
N ALA A 277 17.05 -9.33 18.66
CA ALA A 277 17.82 -8.97 19.84
C ALA A 277 18.89 -10.05 20.10
N GLN A 278 20.13 -9.65 20.29
CA GLN A 278 21.16 -10.56 20.76
C GLN A 278 20.70 -11.13 22.10
N GLN A 279 20.71 -12.47 22.20
CA GLN A 279 20.41 -13.19 23.44
C GLN A 279 21.47 -12.89 24.51
#